data_55f48cdaaa14dfef81d3cdb6710fc46d
#
_entry.id   55f48cdaaa14dfef81d3cdb6710fc46d
#
_cell.length_a   1.000
_cell.length_b   1.000
_cell.length_c   1.000
_cell.angle_alpha   90.00
_cell.angle_beta   90.00
_cell.angle_gamma   90.00
#
_symmetry.space_group_name_H-M   'P 1'
#
loop_
_entity.id
_entity.type
_entity.pdbx_description
1 polymer ?
#
loop_
_entity_poly.entity_id
_entity_poly.type
_entity_poly.pdbx_seq_one_letter_code
_entity_poly.pdbx_strand_id
1 'polypeptide(L)'
;VKGLSLLSENEVRRALKRTYWPARLEKITNAPLILLDGAHNPHAMKALIASLESYFPDYQKHIIFSCIQTKVLDEMVALLKTVSKSQLLLTTFEDSRSFSTEEMQGLAKREKLAYVEWLPYLEQYKKVKHGERELLLITGSLYFLANVRKYLISDR
;
A
#
# COMPACT_ATOMS: atom_id res chain seq x y z
N VAL A 1 -6.49 -3.63 45.55
CA VAL A 1 -6.48 -3.59 44.09
C VAL A 1 -6.59 -2.14 43.70
N LYS A 2 -5.46 -1.50 43.32
CA LYS A 2 -5.47 -0.11 42.82
C LYS A 2 -6.17 -0.11 41.46
N GLY A 3 -7.22 0.73 41.34
CA GLY A 3 -8.05 0.81 40.16
C GLY A 3 -7.25 1.11 38.89
N LEU A 4 -7.48 0.32 37.85
CA LEU A 4 -7.12 0.67 36.50
C LEU A 4 -7.90 1.96 36.15
N SER A 5 -7.18 3.08 36.08
CA SER A 5 -7.71 4.31 35.53
C SER A 5 -8.05 4.02 34.06
N LEU A 6 -9.32 3.97 33.73
CA LEU A 6 -9.78 3.87 32.34
C LEU A 6 -9.31 5.12 31.60
N LEU A 7 -8.48 4.95 30.57
CA LEU A 7 -8.08 6.04 29.70
C LEU A 7 -9.33 6.67 29.09
N SER A 8 -9.39 7.99 29.07
CA SER A 8 -10.44 8.71 28.37
C SER A 8 -10.37 8.42 26.87
N GLU A 9 -11.49 8.51 26.17
CA GLU A 9 -11.57 8.33 24.72
C GLU A 9 -10.56 9.23 23.97
N ASN A 10 -10.33 10.44 24.46
CA ASN A 10 -9.35 11.36 23.91
C ASN A 10 -7.90 10.93 24.14
N GLU A 11 -7.59 10.29 25.26
CA GLU A 11 -6.26 9.73 25.53
C GLU A 11 -5.99 8.51 24.66
N VAL A 12 -7.00 7.64 24.51
CA VAL A 12 -6.93 6.50 23.58
C VAL A 12 -6.74 6.99 22.13
N ARG A 13 -7.52 7.97 21.68
CA ARG A 13 -7.37 8.56 20.34
C ARG A 13 -5.99 9.20 20.12
N ARG A 14 -5.45 9.90 21.13
CA ARG A 14 -4.10 10.48 21.06
C ARG A 14 -3.01 9.41 21.06
N ALA A 15 -3.15 8.37 21.86
CA ALA A 15 -2.22 7.24 21.88
C ALA A 15 -2.22 6.50 20.53
N LEU A 16 -3.39 6.21 19.97
CA LEU A 16 -3.52 5.58 18.64
C LEU A 16 -2.93 6.44 17.53
N LYS A 17 -3.11 7.77 17.56
CA LYS A 17 -2.48 8.69 16.59
C LYS A 17 -0.95 8.75 16.69
N ARG A 18 -0.39 8.46 17.87
CA ARG A 18 1.07 8.44 18.13
C ARG A 18 1.68 7.06 17.94
N THR A 19 0.85 6.02 17.86
CA THR A 19 1.34 4.66 17.69
C THR A 19 1.80 4.46 16.25
N TYR A 20 3.11 4.36 16.07
CA TYR A 20 3.71 3.99 14.80
C TYR A 20 3.47 2.49 14.55
N TRP A 21 2.68 2.18 13.54
CA TRP A 21 2.46 0.82 13.08
C TRP A 21 3.11 0.66 11.71
N PRO A 22 4.22 -0.06 11.59
CA PRO A 22 4.79 -0.37 10.28
C PRO A 22 3.74 -0.95 9.32
N ALA A 23 3.77 -0.49 8.06
CA ALA A 23 2.84 -0.92 7.01
C ALA A 23 1.33 -0.70 7.34
N ARG A 24 0.99 0.41 8.02
CA ARG A 24 -0.39 0.91 8.19
C ARG A 24 -0.44 2.38 7.79
N LEU A 25 -0.65 2.64 6.49
CA LEU A 25 -0.44 3.97 5.87
C LEU A 25 0.86 4.63 6.37
N GLU A 26 1.90 3.79 6.49
CA GLU A 26 3.21 4.23 6.94
C GLU A 26 3.80 5.20 5.92
N LYS A 27 4.02 6.44 6.34
CA LYS A 27 4.68 7.44 5.51
C LYS A 27 6.20 7.26 5.55
N ILE A 28 6.78 6.90 4.40
CA ILE A 28 8.23 6.69 4.26
C ILE A 28 8.94 7.97 3.87
N THR A 29 8.43 8.68 2.87
CA THR A 29 8.99 9.95 2.37
C THR A 29 7.91 10.98 2.16
N ASN A 30 8.30 12.27 2.13
CA ASN A 30 7.37 13.38 1.88
C ASN A 30 7.45 13.92 0.44
N ALA A 31 8.60 13.83 -0.17
CA ALA A 31 8.83 14.36 -1.51
C ALA A 31 9.81 13.43 -2.27
N PRO A 32 9.29 12.54 -3.12
CA PRO A 32 7.88 12.25 -3.35
C PRO A 32 7.17 11.62 -2.13
N LEU A 33 5.85 11.78 -2.03
CA LEU A 33 5.07 11.13 -0.98
C LEU A 33 4.93 9.64 -1.27
N ILE A 34 5.53 8.80 -0.42
CA ILE A 34 5.48 7.35 -0.52
C ILE A 34 4.87 6.78 0.76
N LEU A 35 3.82 5.98 0.60
CA LEU A 35 3.08 5.32 1.66
C LEU A 35 3.18 3.80 1.52
N LEU A 36 3.29 3.09 2.64
CA LEU A 36 3.19 1.63 2.72
C LEU A 36 1.96 1.23 3.53
N ASP A 37 1.19 0.26 3.03
CA ASP A 37 0.07 -0.33 3.76
C ASP A 37 -0.05 -1.84 3.55
N GLY A 38 -0.19 -2.59 4.63
CA GLY A 38 -0.24 -4.05 4.66
C GLY A 38 -1.64 -4.63 4.50
N ALA A 39 -2.56 -3.96 3.85
CA ALA A 39 -3.88 -4.53 3.54
C ALA A 39 -3.71 -5.73 2.58
N HIS A 40 -4.05 -6.93 3.07
CA HIS A 40 -3.82 -8.21 2.39
C HIS A 40 -5.05 -9.11 2.35
N ASN A 41 -6.21 -8.56 2.66
CA ASN A 41 -7.52 -9.22 2.54
C ASN A 41 -8.60 -8.17 2.21
N PRO A 42 -9.79 -8.59 1.73
CA PRO A 42 -10.83 -7.66 1.30
C PRO A 42 -11.29 -6.69 2.40
N HIS A 43 -11.37 -7.13 3.65
CA HIS A 43 -11.78 -6.27 4.77
C HIS A 43 -10.76 -5.15 5.02
N ALA A 44 -9.47 -5.50 5.11
CA ALA A 44 -8.40 -4.51 5.28
C ALA A 44 -8.30 -3.58 4.06
N MET A 45 -8.54 -4.10 2.85
CA MET A 45 -8.53 -3.31 1.62
C MET A 45 -9.65 -2.25 1.61
N LYS A 46 -10.86 -2.59 2.07
CA LYS A 46 -11.96 -1.62 2.22
C LYS A 46 -11.59 -0.51 3.21
N ALA A 47 -10.96 -0.85 4.34
CA ALA A 47 -10.49 0.14 5.32
C ALA A 47 -9.39 1.06 4.75
N LEU A 48 -8.44 0.49 4.00
CA LEU A 48 -7.41 1.25 3.30
C LEU A 48 -8.03 2.24 2.30
N ILE A 49 -8.96 1.79 1.47
CA ILE A 49 -9.64 2.62 0.48
C ILE A 49 -10.38 3.78 1.16
N ALA A 50 -11.14 3.50 2.21
CA ALA A 50 -11.82 4.55 2.98
C ALA A 50 -10.85 5.60 3.54
N SER A 51 -9.68 5.17 4.02
CA SER A 51 -8.63 6.08 4.50
C SER A 51 -8.03 6.91 3.37
N LEU A 52 -7.76 6.33 2.21
CA LEU A 52 -7.24 7.05 1.04
C LEU A 52 -8.22 8.12 0.55
N GLU A 53 -9.50 7.80 0.46
CA GLU A 53 -10.54 8.74 0.04
C GLU A 53 -10.75 9.86 1.08
N SER A 54 -10.58 9.57 2.38
CA SER A 54 -10.72 10.55 3.45
C SER A 54 -9.51 11.49 3.58
N TYR A 55 -8.28 10.94 3.51
CA TYR A 55 -7.06 11.73 3.76
C TYR A 55 -6.46 12.33 2.50
N PHE A 56 -6.71 11.72 1.33
CA PHE A 56 -6.11 12.08 0.04
C PHE A 56 -7.13 12.20 -1.10
N PRO A 57 -8.29 12.90 -0.89
CA PRO A 57 -9.37 12.93 -1.89
C PRO A 57 -8.93 13.57 -3.22
N ASP A 58 -8.01 14.52 -3.17
CA ASP A 58 -7.56 15.28 -4.33
C ASP A 58 -6.21 14.83 -4.90
N TYR A 59 -5.63 13.76 -4.34
CA TYR A 59 -4.34 13.26 -4.80
C TYR A 59 -4.49 12.36 -6.01
N GLN A 60 -3.58 12.51 -6.97
CA GLN A 60 -3.30 11.47 -7.97
C GLN A 60 -2.54 10.35 -7.27
N LYS A 61 -3.08 9.14 -7.33
CA LYS A 61 -2.56 7.98 -6.60
C LYS A 61 -1.98 6.97 -7.56
N HIS A 62 -0.70 6.63 -7.41
CA HIS A 62 -0.08 5.46 -8.03
C HIS A 62 -0.12 4.34 -7.00
N ILE A 63 -0.69 3.20 -7.35
CA ILE A 63 -0.84 2.07 -6.42
C ILE A 63 -0.10 0.87 -6.98
N ILE A 64 0.95 0.42 -6.31
CA ILE A 64 1.62 -0.85 -6.61
C ILE A 64 1.08 -1.92 -5.68
N PHE A 65 0.56 -2.98 -6.24
CA PHE A 65 -0.03 -4.08 -5.51
C PHE A 65 0.61 -5.42 -5.84
N SER A 66 0.93 -6.18 -4.78
CA SER A 66 1.31 -7.58 -4.87
C SER A 66 0.87 -8.35 -3.63
N CYS A 67 0.62 -9.64 -3.78
CA CYS A 67 0.24 -10.49 -2.66
C CYS A 67 0.79 -11.90 -2.80
N ILE A 68 0.74 -12.67 -1.71
CA ILE A 68 0.93 -14.13 -1.75
C ILE A 68 -0.30 -14.79 -2.38
N GLN A 69 -0.14 -16.03 -2.87
CA GLN A 69 -1.21 -16.81 -3.48
C GLN A 69 -2.43 -16.89 -2.55
N THR A 70 -3.56 -16.48 -3.08
CA THR A 70 -4.84 -16.41 -2.35
C THR A 70 -6.02 -16.52 -3.30
N LYS A 71 -7.14 -17.07 -2.81
CA LYS A 71 -8.40 -17.15 -3.56
C LYS A 71 -9.14 -15.82 -3.70
N VAL A 72 -8.74 -14.80 -2.93
CA VAL A 72 -9.41 -13.47 -2.91
C VAL A 72 -8.66 -12.41 -3.73
N LEU A 73 -7.70 -12.82 -4.57
CA LEU A 73 -6.92 -11.90 -5.40
C LEU A 73 -7.81 -11.02 -6.29
N ASP A 74 -8.74 -11.62 -7.01
CA ASP A 74 -9.64 -10.90 -7.92
C ASP A 74 -10.52 -9.89 -7.17
N GLU A 75 -11.01 -10.25 -5.99
CA GLU A 75 -11.78 -9.35 -5.13
C GLU A 75 -10.94 -8.15 -4.66
N MET A 76 -9.70 -8.38 -4.23
CA MET A 76 -8.81 -7.30 -3.82
C MET A 76 -8.48 -6.34 -4.97
N VAL A 77 -8.21 -6.88 -6.16
CA VAL A 77 -7.95 -6.06 -7.35
C VAL A 77 -9.20 -5.26 -7.73
N ALA A 78 -10.38 -5.89 -7.71
CA ALA A 78 -11.64 -5.19 -7.98
C ALA A 78 -11.89 -4.04 -7.00
N LEU A 79 -11.60 -4.24 -5.71
CA LEU A 79 -11.67 -3.20 -4.70
C LEU A 79 -10.70 -2.05 -4.99
N LEU A 80 -9.42 -2.34 -5.25
CA LEU A 80 -8.42 -1.31 -5.55
C LEU A 80 -8.76 -0.50 -6.80
N LYS A 81 -9.41 -1.08 -7.79
CA LYS A 81 -9.90 -0.37 -8.99
C LYS A 81 -10.97 0.69 -8.68
N THR A 82 -11.60 0.65 -7.51
CA THR A 82 -12.59 1.66 -7.09
C THR A 82 -11.96 2.94 -6.54
N VAL A 83 -10.66 2.95 -6.26
CA VAL A 83 -9.97 4.13 -5.72
C VAL A 83 -10.01 5.27 -6.74
N SER A 84 -10.52 6.42 -6.32
CA SER A 84 -10.62 7.59 -7.19
C SER A 84 -9.25 8.18 -7.55
N LYS A 85 -9.13 8.74 -8.74
CA LYS A 85 -7.89 9.38 -9.22
C LYS A 85 -6.66 8.47 -9.04
N SER A 86 -6.79 7.18 -9.39
CA SER A 86 -5.71 6.22 -9.20
C SER A 86 -5.29 5.51 -10.48
N GLN A 87 -4.02 5.11 -10.50
CA GLN A 87 -3.46 4.15 -11.43
C GLN A 87 -3.02 2.93 -10.63
N LEU A 88 -3.68 1.80 -10.85
CA LEU A 88 -3.32 0.52 -10.23
C LEU A 88 -2.30 -0.22 -11.10
N LEU A 89 -1.20 -0.62 -10.50
CA LEU A 89 -0.09 -1.35 -11.10
C LEU A 89 0.08 -2.67 -10.35
N LEU A 90 0.13 -3.77 -11.08
CA LEU A 90 0.38 -5.09 -10.51
C LEU A 90 1.87 -5.43 -10.60
N THR A 91 2.37 -6.16 -9.61
CA THR A 91 3.76 -6.62 -9.55
C THR A 91 3.89 -7.97 -8.85
N THR A 92 5.07 -8.55 -8.92
CA THR A 92 5.48 -9.73 -8.16
C THR A 92 6.67 -9.39 -7.27
N PHE A 93 7.02 -10.29 -6.37
CA PHE A 93 8.20 -10.18 -5.50
C PHE A 93 8.79 -11.57 -5.24
N GLU A 94 10.05 -11.61 -4.87
CA GLU A 94 10.78 -12.87 -4.61
C GLU A 94 10.30 -13.52 -3.30
N ASP A 95 9.36 -14.45 -3.41
CA ASP A 95 8.86 -15.31 -2.34
C ASP A 95 8.18 -16.52 -2.97
N SER A 96 8.46 -17.73 -2.46
CA SER A 96 7.88 -18.98 -2.99
C SER A 96 6.34 -19.03 -2.91
N ARG A 97 5.74 -18.18 -2.10
CA ARG A 97 4.28 -18.04 -1.95
C ARG A 97 3.69 -16.96 -2.85
N SER A 98 4.52 -16.14 -3.51
CA SER A 98 4.06 -15.13 -4.45
C SER A 98 3.43 -15.77 -5.68
N PHE A 99 2.55 -15.04 -6.34
CA PHE A 99 2.17 -15.37 -7.72
C PHE A 99 3.38 -15.23 -8.63
N SER A 100 3.44 -16.04 -9.69
CA SER A 100 4.47 -15.91 -10.71
C SER A 100 4.28 -14.62 -11.53
N THR A 101 5.34 -14.24 -12.22
CA THR A 101 5.29 -13.09 -13.15
C THR A 101 4.22 -13.32 -14.24
N GLU A 102 4.16 -14.52 -14.79
CA GLU A 102 3.19 -14.89 -15.83
C GLU A 102 1.75 -14.80 -15.33
N GLU A 103 1.48 -15.25 -14.10
CA GLU A 103 0.16 -15.16 -13.49
C GLU A 103 -0.27 -13.71 -13.29
N MET A 104 0.63 -12.86 -12.75
CA MET A 104 0.31 -11.45 -12.51
C MET A 104 0.23 -10.63 -13.80
N GLN A 105 1.03 -10.94 -14.80
CA GLN A 105 0.91 -10.34 -16.15
C GLN A 105 -0.40 -10.75 -16.83
N GLY A 106 -0.79 -12.02 -16.69
CA GLY A 106 -2.06 -12.53 -17.20
C GLY A 106 -3.25 -11.82 -16.55
N LEU A 107 -3.21 -11.64 -15.22
CA LEU A 107 -4.20 -10.88 -14.48
C LEU A 107 -4.25 -9.41 -14.95
N ALA A 108 -3.10 -8.76 -15.05
CA ALA A 108 -3.02 -7.38 -15.50
C ALA A 108 -3.66 -7.20 -16.89
N LYS A 109 -3.35 -8.09 -17.83
CA LYS A 109 -3.95 -8.08 -19.17
C LYS A 109 -5.46 -8.28 -19.11
N ARG A 110 -5.96 -9.26 -18.34
CA ARG A 110 -7.38 -9.54 -18.16
C ARG A 110 -8.13 -8.33 -17.58
N GLU A 111 -7.55 -7.68 -16.60
CA GLU A 111 -8.13 -6.54 -15.88
C GLU A 111 -7.86 -5.17 -16.55
N LYS A 112 -7.13 -5.15 -17.68
CA LYS A 112 -6.70 -3.93 -18.39
C LYS A 112 -5.86 -3.01 -17.51
N LEU A 113 -4.99 -3.61 -16.71
CA LEU A 113 -4.02 -2.94 -15.82
C LEU A 113 -2.62 -3.07 -16.38
N ALA A 114 -1.68 -2.26 -15.88
CA ALA A 114 -0.27 -2.42 -16.16
C ALA A 114 0.38 -3.39 -15.15
N TYR A 115 1.32 -4.18 -15.64
CA TYR A 115 2.29 -4.91 -14.83
C TYR A 115 3.61 -4.14 -14.84
N VAL A 116 4.24 -4.00 -13.69
CA VAL A 116 5.55 -3.36 -13.53
C VAL A 116 6.47 -4.20 -12.65
N GLU A 117 7.76 -4.09 -12.84
CA GLU A 117 8.73 -4.53 -11.84
C GLU A 117 8.86 -3.44 -10.78
N TRP A 118 8.51 -3.76 -9.55
CA TRP A 118 8.35 -2.76 -8.48
C TRP A 118 9.61 -1.96 -8.20
N LEU A 119 10.79 -2.59 -8.23
CA LEU A 119 12.05 -1.93 -7.90
C LEU A 119 12.46 -0.90 -8.96
N PRO A 120 12.57 -1.24 -10.27
CA PRO A 120 12.83 -0.25 -11.31
C PRO A 120 11.79 0.86 -11.36
N TYR A 121 10.50 0.54 -11.15
CA TYR A 121 9.44 1.54 -11.10
C TYR A 121 9.64 2.52 -9.94
N LEU A 122 9.95 2.00 -8.75
CA LEU A 122 10.19 2.82 -7.55
C LEU A 122 11.42 3.73 -7.72
N GLU A 123 12.50 3.20 -8.28
CA GLU A 123 13.70 3.98 -8.58
C GLU A 123 13.42 5.12 -9.55
N GLN A 124 12.65 4.85 -10.60
CA GLN A 124 12.25 5.87 -11.56
C GLN A 124 11.32 6.89 -10.90
N TYR A 125 10.34 6.43 -10.12
CA TYR A 125 9.40 7.31 -9.40
C TYR A 125 10.15 8.28 -8.48
N LYS A 126 11.18 7.85 -7.76
CA LYS A 126 12.01 8.71 -6.90
C LYS A 126 12.80 9.78 -7.66
N LYS A 127 13.12 9.55 -8.93
CA LYS A 127 13.97 10.45 -9.75
C LYS A 127 13.18 11.55 -10.47
N VAL A 128 11.90 11.37 -10.68
CA VAL A 128 11.07 12.37 -11.37
C VAL A 128 10.48 13.38 -10.41
N LYS A 129 10.19 14.57 -10.94
CA LYS A 129 9.49 15.60 -10.16
C LYS A 129 8.00 15.28 -10.15
N HIS A 130 7.43 15.23 -8.96
CA HIS A 130 6.01 14.99 -8.73
C HIS A 130 5.26 16.28 -8.38
N GLY A 131 3.95 16.27 -8.63
CA GLY A 131 3.05 17.33 -8.18
C GLY A 131 2.89 17.30 -6.65
N GLU A 132 2.45 18.42 -6.07
CA GLU A 132 2.20 18.53 -4.62
C GLU A 132 1.10 17.57 -4.12
N ARG A 133 0.17 17.18 -5.02
CA ARG A 133 -0.94 16.28 -4.73
C ARG A 133 -0.78 14.97 -5.51
N GLU A 134 0.36 14.35 -5.37
CA GLU A 134 0.69 13.06 -5.98
C GLU A 134 1.30 12.14 -4.93
N LEU A 135 0.91 10.87 -4.92
CA LEU A 135 1.43 9.88 -3.98
C LEU A 135 1.63 8.52 -4.65
N LEU A 136 2.59 7.78 -4.13
CA LEU A 136 2.79 6.36 -4.40
C LEU A 136 2.38 5.56 -3.17
N LEU A 137 1.39 4.70 -3.32
CA LEU A 137 1.02 3.69 -2.34
C LEU A 137 1.57 2.33 -2.78
N ILE A 138 2.23 1.63 -1.87
CA ILE A 138 2.64 0.24 -2.07
C ILE A 138 1.91 -0.60 -1.05
N THR A 139 1.13 -1.59 -1.50
CA THR A 139 0.21 -2.34 -0.65
C THR A 139 0.10 -3.81 -1.02
N GLY A 140 -0.47 -4.61 -0.11
CA GLY A 140 -0.71 -6.04 -0.26
C GLY A 140 0.03 -6.86 0.80
N SER A 141 0.79 -7.86 0.39
CA SER A 141 1.47 -8.76 1.32
C SER A 141 2.49 -8.06 2.22
N LEU A 142 2.46 -8.36 3.52
CA LEU A 142 3.49 -7.90 4.47
C LEU A 142 4.90 -8.38 4.09
N TYR A 143 5.03 -9.53 3.43
CA TYR A 143 6.31 -10.04 2.91
C TYR A 143 6.84 -9.17 1.77
N PHE A 144 5.96 -8.76 0.87
CA PHE A 144 6.30 -7.80 -0.17
C PHE A 144 6.75 -6.46 0.42
N LEU A 145 5.97 -5.93 1.36
CA LEU A 145 6.28 -4.66 2.01
C LEU A 145 7.58 -4.70 2.82
N ALA A 146 7.94 -5.84 3.40
CA ALA A 146 9.22 -6.00 4.09
C ALA A 146 10.40 -5.79 3.12
N ASN A 147 10.32 -6.33 1.89
CA ASN A 147 11.34 -6.13 0.86
C ASN A 147 11.42 -4.67 0.44
N VAL A 148 10.27 -4.06 0.14
CA VAL A 148 10.18 -2.64 -0.25
C VAL A 148 10.70 -1.73 0.86
N ARG A 149 10.28 -1.98 2.10
CA ARG A 149 10.68 -1.17 3.26
C ARG A 149 12.19 -1.27 3.51
N LYS A 150 12.75 -2.47 3.42
CA LYS A 150 14.20 -2.67 3.56
C LYS A 150 14.95 -1.83 2.52
N TYR A 151 14.54 -1.86 1.27
CA TYR A 151 15.14 -1.05 0.20
C TYR A 151 15.04 0.45 0.50
N LEU A 152 13.84 0.96 0.83
CA LEU A 152 13.60 2.39 1.06
C LEU A 152 14.32 2.96 2.29
N ILE A 153 14.61 2.12 3.30
CA ILE A 153 15.29 2.55 4.53
C ILE A 153 16.81 2.41 4.41
N SER A 154 17.29 1.39 3.67
CA SER A 154 18.73 1.16 3.47
C SER A 154 19.35 2.19 2.52
N ASP A 155 18.54 2.88 1.73
CA ASP A 155 18.92 3.90 0.76
C ASP A 155 18.92 5.33 1.36
N ARG A 156 18.82 5.42 2.69
CA ARG A 156 18.96 6.65 3.49
C ARG A 156 20.34 6.70 4.13
#